data_c7d0f0ba20e17504dd1f535c430d44be
#
_entry.id   c7d0f0ba20e17504dd1f535c430d44be
#
_cell.length_a   1.000
_cell.length_b   1.000
_cell.length_c   1.000
_cell.angle_alpha   90.00
_cell.angle_beta   90.00
_cell.angle_gamma   90.00
#
_symmetry.space_group_name_H-M   'P 1'
#
loop_
_entity.id
_entity.type
_entity.pdbx_description
1 polymer ?
#
loop_
_entity_poly.entity_id
_entity_poly.type
_entity_poly.pdbx_seq_one_letter_code
_entity_poly.pdbx_strand_id
1 'polypeptide(L)'
;MAKQPLTVTVITDTHYYSKKLGTDGKAYEKGNSKSQLLLERAEEVLKAAFEQIKKDNRTDIVLLSGDTTSNGDFDSHKEFIEMLRDLKKSGKRVFVLTATHDFKDDGKTYAYRNDEKVDIPAAKREELYDMYREFGPDQADSVHRQSMSYSVKLQDGYRLLAINDDKNLSGKSGVSDDCFEWIRSEVEKARANGEFVLAMTHHPLIAPSPIYGLIGKNDMFGDFDVRREQFADLGMQFMLTGHTHIHSIDKITSKRGNTFYTIATASPIGYPGTIRTVTVDDDGKSVKTTTDFITEKPDFEMQCDMQEYLKNQLAGMIRDMVKAAAGDTETFANMVTSISIKKKVVYKFGWLIKPVAKLLNKLTIGTVAKWTKKETGLKKEDYADIKNDSVVDFIIDMVLNLYGGENLYNPDQPQYKIAMGLISIFDSILSVLHINLKKLLKVDSLYDFAEPLIHNRGINAYETELPIMPFYDEGEWICRKTSEII
;
A
#
# COMPACT_ATOMS: atom_id res chain seq x y z
N MET A 1 3.54 -29.53 -23.82
CA MET A 1 3.84 -29.95 -22.42
C MET A 1 2.83 -29.21 -21.54
N ALA A 2 2.33 -29.83 -20.46
CA ALA A 2 1.52 -29.10 -19.49
C ALA A 2 2.36 -27.94 -18.91
N LYS A 3 1.74 -26.77 -18.73
CA LYS A 3 2.41 -25.65 -18.06
C LYS A 3 2.74 -26.08 -16.62
N GLN A 4 3.90 -25.71 -16.12
CA GLN A 4 4.19 -25.83 -14.68
C GLN A 4 3.63 -24.58 -13.99
N PRO A 5 3.15 -24.65 -12.73
CA PRO A 5 2.71 -23.47 -12.02
C PRO A 5 3.84 -22.45 -11.90
N LEU A 6 3.52 -21.16 -11.97
CA LEU A 6 4.46 -20.08 -11.67
C LEU A 6 4.29 -19.66 -10.24
N THR A 7 5.33 -19.73 -9.44
CA THR A 7 5.34 -19.15 -8.09
C THR A 7 6.38 -18.03 -8.01
N VAL A 8 5.99 -16.90 -7.42
CA VAL A 8 6.87 -15.75 -7.20
C VAL A 8 6.73 -15.23 -5.77
N THR A 9 7.83 -14.76 -5.20
CA THR A 9 7.83 -13.99 -3.96
C THR A 9 7.76 -12.51 -4.29
N VAL A 10 6.89 -11.77 -3.61
CA VAL A 10 6.70 -10.33 -3.76
C VAL A 10 7.06 -9.64 -2.45
N ILE A 11 7.93 -8.66 -2.56
CA ILE A 11 8.28 -7.72 -1.50
C ILE A 11 8.31 -6.32 -2.09
N THR A 12 7.91 -5.29 -1.36
CA THR A 12 7.84 -3.92 -1.86
C THR A 12 8.06 -2.93 -0.72
N ASP A 13 8.27 -1.67 -1.05
CA ASP A 13 8.38 -0.60 -0.04
C ASP A 13 9.39 -0.96 1.05
N THR A 14 10.56 -1.42 0.62
CA THR A 14 11.63 -1.80 1.53
C THR A 14 12.22 -0.58 2.24
N HIS A 15 12.10 0.60 1.63
CA HIS A 15 12.54 1.88 2.19
C HIS A 15 13.87 1.77 2.94
N TYR A 16 14.83 1.06 2.34
CA TYR A 16 16.14 0.89 2.96
C TYR A 16 16.71 2.25 3.34
N TYR A 17 17.14 2.35 4.60
CA TYR A 17 17.69 3.56 5.16
C TYR A 17 19.07 3.26 5.75
N SER A 18 20.12 3.78 5.13
CA SER A 18 21.48 3.57 5.61
C SER A 18 21.72 4.24 6.97
N LYS A 19 22.27 3.51 7.93
CA LYS A 19 22.66 4.05 9.23
C LYS A 19 23.68 5.19 9.11
N LYS A 20 24.41 5.27 7.99
CA LYS A 20 25.29 6.40 7.69
C LYS A 20 24.56 7.74 7.58
N LEU A 21 23.25 7.72 7.40
CA LEU A 21 22.43 8.94 7.38
C LEU A 21 22.15 9.51 8.76
N GLY A 22 22.43 8.75 9.84
CA GLY A 22 22.09 9.07 11.21
C GLY A 22 20.69 8.60 11.59
N THR A 23 20.60 7.86 12.69
CA THR A 23 19.39 7.19 13.18
C THR A 23 19.04 7.57 14.62
N ASP A 24 19.65 8.61 15.15
CA ASP A 24 19.47 9.07 16.53
C ASP A 24 19.46 10.60 16.65
N GLY A 25 19.14 11.09 17.85
CA GLY A 25 19.09 12.49 18.18
C GLY A 25 17.74 13.15 17.87
N LYS A 26 17.53 14.34 18.45
CA LYS A 26 16.24 15.07 18.39
C LYS A 26 15.81 15.43 16.96
N ALA A 27 16.77 15.72 16.08
CA ALA A 27 16.48 16.05 14.69
C ALA A 27 15.95 14.83 13.93
N TYR A 28 16.54 13.64 14.15
CA TYR A 28 16.05 12.37 13.60
C TYR A 28 14.68 12.03 14.17
N GLU A 29 14.53 12.01 15.50
CA GLU A 29 13.25 11.72 16.17
C GLU A 29 12.13 12.63 15.67
N LYS A 30 12.37 13.95 15.58
CA LYS A 30 11.41 14.91 15.03
C LYS A 30 11.10 14.65 13.55
N GLY A 31 12.08 14.27 12.75
CA GLY A 31 11.93 13.97 11.32
C GLY A 31 11.10 12.70 11.08
N ASN A 32 11.30 11.68 11.91
CA ASN A 32 10.69 10.35 11.76
C ASN A 32 9.48 10.09 12.66
N SER A 33 9.11 11.01 13.56
CA SER A 33 7.94 10.88 14.45
C SER A 33 6.60 10.63 13.75
N LYS A 34 6.59 10.74 12.41
CA LYS A 34 5.42 10.54 11.55
C LYS A 34 5.50 9.25 10.74
N SER A 35 6.63 8.57 10.78
CA SER A 35 6.85 7.37 9.98
C SER A 35 6.22 6.17 10.67
N GLN A 36 5.41 5.43 9.93
CA GLN A 36 4.98 4.10 10.32
C GLN A 36 6.09 3.05 10.10
N LEU A 37 7.16 3.44 9.38
CA LEU A 37 8.27 2.58 9.02
C LEU A 37 9.36 2.63 10.09
N LEU A 38 9.94 1.47 10.36
CA LEU A 38 11.03 1.27 11.30
C LEU A 38 12.38 1.56 10.61
N LEU A 39 12.62 2.83 10.23
CA LEU A 39 13.76 3.22 9.39
C LEU A 39 15.10 2.95 10.07
N GLU A 40 15.20 3.19 11.38
CA GLU A 40 16.44 2.98 12.17
C GLU A 40 16.85 1.51 12.28
N ARG A 41 15.94 0.58 11.95
CA ARG A 41 16.14 -0.87 11.94
C ARG A 41 15.92 -1.51 10.55
N ALA A 42 15.80 -0.68 9.52
CA ALA A 42 15.50 -1.17 8.17
C ALA A 42 16.52 -2.22 7.71
N GLU A 43 17.81 -2.00 7.97
CA GLU A 43 18.88 -2.94 7.62
C GLU A 43 18.66 -4.32 8.26
N GLU A 44 18.45 -4.36 9.58
CA GLU A 44 18.31 -5.63 10.33
C GLU A 44 17.04 -6.38 9.93
N VAL A 45 15.93 -5.67 9.78
CA VAL A 45 14.64 -6.27 9.39
C VAL A 45 14.72 -6.81 7.96
N LEU A 46 15.28 -6.05 7.03
CA LEU A 46 15.41 -6.49 5.63
C LEU A 46 16.40 -7.64 5.47
N LYS A 47 17.50 -7.67 6.25
CA LYS A 47 18.38 -8.85 6.29
C LYS A 47 17.63 -10.10 6.74
N ALA A 48 16.82 -10.01 7.79
CA ALA A 48 16.01 -11.12 8.26
C ALA A 48 14.98 -11.55 7.19
N ALA A 49 14.27 -10.61 6.56
CA ALA A 49 13.33 -10.89 5.48
C ALA A 49 14.02 -11.60 4.29
N PHE A 50 15.20 -11.12 3.88
CA PHE A 50 15.95 -11.73 2.77
C PHE A 50 16.53 -13.09 3.13
N GLU A 51 16.97 -13.32 4.37
CA GLU A 51 17.35 -14.65 4.84
C GLU A 51 16.17 -15.64 4.79
N GLN A 52 14.96 -15.18 5.17
CA GLN A 52 13.75 -15.98 5.03
C GLN A 52 13.46 -16.32 3.56
N ILE A 53 13.56 -15.34 2.66
CA ILE A 53 13.37 -15.54 1.21
C ILE A 53 14.41 -16.51 0.63
N LYS A 54 15.68 -16.42 1.05
CA LYS A 54 16.74 -17.37 0.60
C LYS A 54 16.42 -18.81 0.98
N LYS A 55 15.86 -19.03 2.17
CA LYS A 55 15.48 -20.35 2.68
C LYS A 55 14.20 -20.89 2.07
N ASP A 56 13.38 -20.04 1.47
CA ASP A 56 12.12 -20.43 0.85
C ASP A 56 12.36 -21.14 -0.48
N ASN A 57 12.04 -22.43 -0.52
CA ASN A 57 12.20 -23.28 -1.70
C ASN A 57 10.94 -23.35 -2.60
N ARG A 58 9.88 -22.60 -2.29
CA ARG A 58 8.66 -22.56 -3.11
C ARG A 58 8.91 -21.88 -4.46
N THR A 59 9.85 -20.93 -4.51
CA THR A 59 10.21 -20.20 -5.72
C THR A 59 11.65 -19.70 -5.70
N ASP A 60 12.21 -19.51 -6.90
CA ASP A 60 13.48 -18.82 -7.12
C ASP A 60 13.28 -17.37 -7.67
N ILE A 61 12.03 -16.92 -7.85
CA ILE A 61 11.72 -15.62 -8.44
C ILE A 61 11.27 -14.65 -7.34
N VAL A 62 11.94 -13.50 -7.26
CA VAL A 62 11.64 -12.43 -6.31
C VAL A 62 11.34 -11.14 -7.07
N LEU A 63 10.19 -10.56 -6.81
CA LEU A 63 9.70 -9.31 -7.41
C LEU A 63 9.68 -8.20 -6.37
N LEU A 64 10.24 -7.03 -6.73
CA LEU A 64 10.21 -5.83 -5.91
C LEU A 64 9.48 -4.71 -6.68
N SER A 65 8.34 -4.28 -6.19
CA SER A 65 7.46 -3.34 -6.88
C SER A 65 7.64 -1.86 -6.48
N GLY A 66 8.85 -1.45 -6.12
CA GLY A 66 9.21 -0.04 -5.94
C GLY A 66 9.53 0.37 -4.51
N ASP A 67 9.93 1.62 -4.35
CA ASP A 67 10.38 2.26 -3.11
C ASP A 67 11.41 1.42 -2.35
N THR A 68 12.52 1.16 -3.07
CA THR A 68 13.63 0.34 -2.57
C THR A 68 14.40 1.05 -1.45
N THR A 69 14.54 2.38 -1.56
CA THR A 69 15.19 3.23 -0.57
C THR A 69 14.21 4.27 0.01
N SER A 70 14.53 4.81 1.18
CA SER A 70 13.67 5.80 1.85
C SER A 70 13.80 7.21 1.28
N ASN A 71 15.00 7.61 0.86
CA ASN A 71 15.30 8.99 0.52
C ASN A 71 16.08 9.18 -0.79
N GLY A 72 16.40 8.11 -1.52
CA GLY A 72 17.14 8.14 -2.77
C GLY A 72 18.62 8.51 -2.62
N ASP A 73 19.21 8.42 -1.43
CA ASP A 73 20.62 8.67 -1.21
C ASP A 73 21.50 7.51 -1.72
N PHE A 74 22.74 7.82 -2.10
CA PHE A 74 23.64 6.84 -2.71
C PHE A 74 24.12 5.76 -1.73
N ASP A 75 24.24 6.05 -0.43
CA ASP A 75 24.64 5.05 0.55
C ASP A 75 23.57 3.98 0.71
N SER A 76 22.31 4.39 0.82
CA SER A 76 21.16 3.46 0.89
C SER A 76 21.05 2.60 -0.38
N HIS A 77 21.15 3.19 -1.57
CA HIS A 77 21.15 2.43 -2.82
C HIS A 77 22.27 1.41 -2.88
N LYS A 78 23.50 1.83 -2.58
CA LYS A 78 24.67 0.95 -2.63
C LYS A 78 24.51 -0.25 -1.69
N GLU A 79 24.13 -0.01 -0.45
CA GLU A 79 23.98 -1.07 0.55
C GLU A 79 22.83 -2.01 0.19
N PHE A 80 21.70 -1.47 -0.28
CA PHE A 80 20.56 -2.28 -0.71
C PHE A 80 20.87 -3.12 -1.96
N ILE A 81 21.57 -2.58 -2.95
CA ILE A 81 22.03 -3.31 -4.13
C ILE A 81 22.93 -4.49 -3.73
N GLU A 82 23.82 -4.34 -2.75
CA GLU A 82 24.62 -5.47 -2.25
C GLU A 82 23.74 -6.55 -1.61
N MET A 83 22.68 -6.19 -0.90
CA MET A 83 21.73 -7.17 -0.37
C MET A 83 20.98 -7.91 -1.49
N LEU A 84 20.58 -7.22 -2.56
CA LEU A 84 19.97 -7.85 -3.75
C LEU A 84 20.96 -8.78 -4.48
N ARG A 85 22.25 -8.39 -4.57
CA ARG A 85 23.29 -9.24 -5.13
C ARG A 85 23.52 -10.51 -4.31
N ASP A 86 23.45 -10.39 -3.00
CA ASP A 86 23.54 -11.54 -2.10
C ASP A 86 22.34 -12.47 -2.25
N LEU A 87 21.15 -11.93 -2.47
CA LEU A 87 19.96 -12.71 -2.80
C LEU A 87 20.12 -13.43 -4.16
N LYS A 88 20.69 -12.78 -5.19
CA LYS A 88 21.03 -13.44 -6.47
C LYS A 88 22.06 -14.55 -6.30
N LYS A 89 23.10 -14.35 -5.47
CA LYS A 89 24.12 -15.38 -5.19
C LYS A 89 23.53 -16.64 -4.53
N SER A 90 22.42 -16.51 -3.81
CA SER A 90 21.71 -17.66 -3.23
C SER A 90 20.88 -18.46 -4.26
N GLY A 91 20.88 -18.07 -5.53
CA GLY A 91 20.14 -18.72 -6.60
C GLY A 91 18.80 -18.06 -6.94
N LYS A 92 18.42 -16.96 -6.28
CA LYS A 92 17.18 -16.25 -6.61
C LYS A 92 17.36 -15.36 -7.83
N ARG A 93 16.33 -15.30 -8.68
CA ARG A 93 16.18 -14.36 -9.79
C ARG A 93 15.42 -13.14 -9.28
N VAL A 94 16.04 -11.98 -9.30
CA VAL A 94 15.49 -10.76 -8.70
C VAL A 94 15.10 -9.78 -9.79
N PHE A 95 13.86 -9.26 -9.71
CA PHE A 95 13.31 -8.26 -10.62
C PHE A 95 12.82 -7.07 -9.83
N VAL A 96 13.32 -5.88 -10.14
CA VAL A 96 13.10 -4.65 -9.37
C VAL A 96 12.46 -3.58 -10.24
N LEU A 97 11.45 -2.90 -9.71
CA LEU A 97 11.08 -1.55 -10.09
C LEU A 97 11.65 -0.58 -9.06
N THR A 98 12.02 0.61 -9.51
CA THR A 98 12.26 1.77 -8.65
C THR A 98 11.02 2.66 -8.64
N ALA A 99 10.86 3.52 -7.61
CA ALA A 99 9.71 4.39 -7.48
C ALA A 99 10.06 5.75 -6.88
N THR A 100 9.08 6.48 -6.39
CA THR A 100 9.20 7.90 -6.05
C THR A 100 10.14 8.23 -4.89
N HIS A 101 10.39 7.28 -3.98
CA HIS A 101 11.35 7.44 -2.89
C HIS A 101 12.81 7.19 -3.31
N ASP A 102 13.02 6.57 -4.47
CA ASP A 102 14.34 6.14 -4.94
C ASP A 102 15.16 7.26 -5.61
N PHE A 103 14.58 8.44 -5.83
CA PHE A 103 15.28 9.57 -6.46
C PHE A 103 14.82 10.93 -5.95
N LYS A 104 15.60 11.94 -6.29
CA LYS A 104 15.24 13.36 -6.10
C LYS A 104 15.55 14.14 -7.38
N ASP A 105 14.58 14.91 -7.87
CA ASP A 105 14.72 15.67 -9.12
C ASP A 105 15.87 16.69 -9.10
N ASP A 106 16.12 17.27 -7.92
CA ASP A 106 17.22 18.22 -7.70
C ASP A 106 18.55 17.56 -7.31
N GLY A 107 18.57 16.20 -7.20
CA GLY A 107 19.75 15.43 -6.81
C GLY A 107 20.19 15.65 -5.37
N LYS A 108 19.27 16.07 -4.49
CA LYS A 108 19.56 16.35 -3.09
C LYS A 108 18.58 15.66 -2.16
N THR A 109 19.11 15.12 -1.07
CA THR A 109 18.35 14.61 0.06
C THR A 109 19.04 15.04 1.36
N TYR A 110 18.78 14.36 2.45
CA TYR A 110 19.31 14.77 3.75
C TYR A 110 19.83 13.60 4.57
N ALA A 111 20.75 13.94 5.47
CA ALA A 111 21.21 13.11 6.57
C ALA A 111 21.08 13.89 7.89
N TYR A 112 21.18 13.19 9.01
CA TYR A 112 21.22 13.79 10.34
C TYR A 112 22.66 13.73 10.87
N ARG A 113 23.20 14.90 11.26
CA ARG A 113 24.56 15.06 11.77
C ARG A 113 24.54 16.07 12.90
N ASN A 114 25.14 15.73 14.04
CA ASN A 114 25.23 16.64 15.19
C ASN A 114 23.88 17.26 15.60
N ASP A 115 22.82 16.45 15.57
CA ASP A 115 21.43 16.83 15.86
C ASP A 115 20.86 17.89 14.87
N GLU A 116 21.41 17.96 13.67
CA GLU A 116 20.92 18.82 12.59
C GLU A 116 20.60 18.00 11.34
N LYS A 117 19.70 18.53 10.54
CA LYS A 117 19.38 18.00 9.20
C LYS A 117 20.28 18.69 8.18
N VAL A 118 21.13 17.91 7.52
CA VAL A 118 22.11 18.42 6.52
C VAL A 118 21.84 17.85 5.14
N ASP A 119 22.00 18.66 4.10
CA ASP A 119 21.83 18.22 2.72
C ASP A 119 22.97 17.31 2.29
N ILE A 120 22.63 16.24 1.57
CA ILE A 120 23.55 15.29 0.94
C ILE A 120 23.11 15.00 -0.49
N PRO A 121 24.00 14.46 -1.36
CA PRO A 121 23.63 14.03 -2.71
C PRO A 121 22.60 12.89 -2.69
N ALA A 122 21.69 12.91 -3.66
CA ALA A 122 20.74 11.85 -3.96
C ALA A 122 20.82 11.46 -5.43
N ALA A 123 20.42 10.24 -5.74
CA ALA A 123 20.26 9.77 -7.11
C ALA A 123 19.17 10.57 -7.82
N LYS A 124 19.41 10.90 -9.09
CA LYS A 124 18.40 11.38 -10.02
C LYS A 124 17.74 10.20 -10.71
N ARG A 125 16.53 10.42 -11.22
CA ARG A 125 15.75 9.36 -11.86
C ARG A 125 16.52 8.65 -12.99
N GLU A 126 17.21 9.38 -13.82
CA GLU A 126 17.97 8.84 -14.95
C GLU A 126 19.13 7.92 -14.54
N GLU A 127 19.67 8.09 -13.32
CA GLU A 127 20.76 7.25 -12.78
C GLU A 127 20.27 5.88 -12.31
N LEU A 128 19.00 5.77 -11.92
CA LEU A 128 18.42 4.54 -11.37
C LEU A 128 18.45 3.38 -12.36
N TYR A 129 18.29 3.64 -13.66
CA TYR A 129 18.35 2.57 -14.65
C TYR A 129 19.69 1.84 -14.63
N ASP A 130 20.79 2.57 -14.64
CA ASP A 130 22.13 1.97 -14.65
C ASP A 130 22.47 1.33 -13.29
N MET A 131 21.92 1.86 -12.19
CA MET A 131 22.10 1.29 -10.85
C MET A 131 21.37 -0.05 -10.69
N TYR A 132 20.17 -0.21 -11.26
CA TYR A 132 19.32 -1.39 -11.05
C TYR A 132 19.17 -2.30 -12.27
N ARG A 133 19.82 -2.01 -13.41
CA ARG A 133 19.64 -2.76 -14.67
C ARG A 133 19.90 -4.26 -14.55
N GLU A 134 20.80 -4.69 -13.69
CA GLU A 134 21.11 -6.11 -13.46
C GLU A 134 19.96 -6.89 -12.78
N PHE A 135 18.93 -6.18 -12.25
CA PHE A 135 17.76 -6.73 -11.57
C PHE A 135 16.49 -6.61 -12.41
N GLY A 136 16.56 -6.91 -13.68
CA GLY A 136 15.42 -6.93 -14.59
C GLY A 136 15.77 -6.47 -16.00
N PRO A 137 16.05 -5.18 -16.25
CA PRO A 137 16.32 -4.66 -17.59
C PRO A 137 17.35 -5.44 -18.43
N ASP A 138 18.45 -5.92 -17.85
CA ASP A 138 19.46 -6.72 -18.57
C ASP A 138 19.00 -8.15 -18.91
N GLN A 139 17.90 -8.62 -18.30
CA GLN A 139 17.29 -9.93 -18.54
C GLN A 139 16.02 -9.82 -19.40
N ALA A 140 15.62 -8.60 -19.75
CA ALA A 140 14.36 -8.34 -20.41
C ALA A 140 14.40 -8.63 -21.91
N ASP A 141 13.29 -9.15 -22.45
CA ASP A 141 13.10 -9.32 -23.89
C ASP A 141 12.75 -7.97 -24.57
N SER A 142 12.18 -7.03 -23.82
CA SER A 142 11.79 -5.70 -24.29
C SER A 142 11.88 -4.67 -23.14
N VAL A 143 12.35 -3.48 -23.46
CA VAL A 143 12.53 -2.38 -22.50
C VAL A 143 11.98 -1.09 -23.09
N HIS A 144 11.08 -0.42 -22.36
CA HIS A 144 10.70 0.95 -22.63
C HIS A 144 11.62 1.90 -21.83
N ARG A 145 12.72 2.30 -22.47
CA ARG A 145 13.83 3.00 -21.80
C ARG A 145 13.42 4.30 -21.10
N GLN A 146 12.51 5.07 -21.69
CA GLN A 146 12.09 6.36 -21.16
C GLN A 146 11.35 6.23 -19.82
N SER A 147 10.50 5.23 -19.65
CA SER A 147 9.82 4.94 -18.38
C SER A 147 10.62 4.00 -17.49
N MET A 148 11.66 3.32 -18.00
CA MET A 148 12.36 2.22 -17.33
C MET A 148 11.48 0.98 -17.09
N SER A 149 10.36 0.86 -17.81
CA SER A 149 9.53 -0.35 -17.82
C SER A 149 10.17 -1.45 -18.64
N TYR A 150 9.91 -2.72 -18.30
CA TYR A 150 10.48 -3.85 -19.02
C TYR A 150 9.55 -5.07 -19.01
N SER A 151 9.72 -5.92 -20.01
CA SER A 151 8.98 -7.16 -20.22
C SER A 151 9.98 -8.32 -20.27
N VAL A 152 9.76 -9.36 -19.45
CA VAL A 152 10.67 -10.50 -19.34
C VAL A 152 9.90 -11.80 -19.19
N LYS A 153 10.36 -12.85 -19.90
CA LYS A 153 9.86 -14.21 -19.74
C LYS A 153 10.38 -14.79 -18.42
N LEU A 154 9.45 -15.06 -17.49
CA LEU A 154 9.81 -15.68 -16.20
C LEU A 154 10.10 -17.17 -16.36
N GLN A 155 9.21 -17.89 -17.04
CA GLN A 155 9.32 -19.28 -17.44
C GLN A 155 8.41 -19.55 -18.64
N ASP A 156 8.39 -20.79 -19.17
CA ASP A 156 7.54 -21.13 -20.31
C ASP A 156 6.06 -20.92 -19.99
N GLY A 157 5.41 -20.09 -20.81
CA GLY A 157 4.00 -19.73 -20.67
C GLY A 157 3.71 -18.59 -19.70
N TYR A 158 4.72 -17.92 -19.12
CA TYR A 158 4.52 -16.83 -18.19
C TYR A 158 5.49 -15.67 -18.42
N ARG A 159 4.95 -14.47 -18.40
CA ARG A 159 5.66 -13.21 -18.62
C ARG A 159 5.42 -12.24 -17.49
N LEU A 160 6.48 -11.59 -17.03
CA LEU A 160 6.41 -10.41 -16.18
C LEU A 160 6.35 -9.15 -17.04
N LEU A 161 5.42 -8.27 -16.75
CA LEU A 161 5.39 -6.91 -17.25
C LEU A 161 5.61 -5.96 -16.07
N ALA A 162 6.82 -5.43 -15.97
CA ALA A 162 7.23 -4.49 -14.93
C ALA A 162 7.03 -3.07 -15.44
N ILE A 163 6.01 -2.38 -14.92
CA ILE A 163 5.58 -1.05 -15.36
C ILE A 163 6.06 -0.02 -14.34
N ASN A 164 7.07 0.74 -14.72
CA ASN A 164 7.53 1.84 -13.89
C ASN A 164 6.63 3.06 -14.09
N ASP A 165 5.92 3.43 -13.04
CA ASP A 165 4.94 4.51 -13.01
C ASP A 165 5.36 5.67 -12.10
N ASP A 166 6.63 5.76 -11.75
CA ASP A 166 7.18 6.74 -10.82
C ASP A 166 6.97 8.19 -11.26
N LYS A 167 7.05 8.44 -12.58
CA LYS A 167 6.91 9.78 -13.13
C LYS A 167 6.56 9.73 -14.62
N ASN A 168 5.36 10.12 -14.96
CA ASN A 168 4.97 10.34 -16.35
C ASN A 168 5.53 11.68 -16.91
N LEU A 169 5.23 12.00 -18.18
CA LEU A 169 5.67 13.24 -18.81
C LEU A 169 5.17 14.53 -18.11
N SER A 170 4.08 14.45 -17.34
CA SER A 170 3.56 15.58 -16.55
C SER A 170 4.23 15.72 -15.18
N GLY A 171 5.17 14.84 -14.84
CA GLY A 171 5.85 14.80 -13.55
C GLY A 171 5.01 14.21 -12.41
N LYS A 172 3.92 13.50 -12.72
CA LYS A 172 3.07 12.77 -11.78
C LYS A 172 3.28 11.27 -11.95
N SER A 173 2.84 10.48 -10.97
CA SER A 173 2.76 9.02 -11.12
C SER A 173 1.92 8.62 -12.35
N GLY A 174 2.16 7.42 -12.87
CA GLY A 174 1.48 6.90 -14.05
C GLY A 174 2.40 6.81 -15.28
N VAL A 175 1.83 6.42 -16.41
CA VAL A 175 2.57 6.22 -17.66
C VAL A 175 2.15 7.20 -18.74
N SER A 176 3.07 7.53 -19.66
CA SER A 176 2.77 8.29 -20.87
C SER A 176 1.95 7.43 -21.86
N ASP A 177 1.32 8.06 -22.85
CA ASP A 177 0.61 7.34 -23.90
C ASP A 177 1.56 6.46 -24.73
N ASP A 178 2.78 6.89 -24.98
CA ASP A 178 3.81 6.09 -25.65
C ASP A 178 4.16 4.83 -24.83
N CYS A 179 4.35 4.97 -23.53
CA CYS A 179 4.56 3.82 -22.65
C CYS A 179 3.33 2.89 -22.62
N PHE A 180 2.11 3.45 -22.64
CA PHE A 180 0.88 2.65 -22.67
C PHE A 180 0.75 1.87 -23.99
N GLU A 181 1.10 2.43 -25.14
CA GLU A 181 1.12 1.70 -26.41
C GLU A 181 2.19 0.59 -26.43
N TRP A 182 3.35 0.83 -25.80
CA TRP A 182 4.35 -0.21 -25.60
C TRP A 182 3.78 -1.35 -24.71
N ILE A 183 3.11 -1.03 -23.58
CA ILE A 183 2.45 -2.01 -22.71
C ILE A 183 1.43 -2.85 -23.53
N ARG A 184 0.58 -2.19 -24.33
CA ARG A 184 -0.39 -2.86 -25.22
C ARG A 184 0.31 -3.87 -26.11
N SER A 185 1.35 -3.42 -26.83
CA SER A 185 2.12 -4.29 -27.74
C SER A 185 2.70 -5.51 -27.02
N GLU A 186 3.25 -5.35 -25.79
CA GLU A 186 3.81 -6.46 -25.03
C GLU A 186 2.73 -7.45 -24.57
N VAL A 187 1.57 -6.96 -24.13
CA VAL A 187 0.43 -7.82 -23.75
C VAL A 187 -0.12 -8.59 -24.96
N GLU A 188 -0.25 -7.93 -26.12
CA GLU A 188 -0.71 -8.58 -27.37
C GLU A 188 0.28 -9.68 -27.83
N LYS A 189 1.59 -9.41 -27.78
CA LYS A 189 2.65 -10.40 -28.06
C LYS A 189 2.56 -11.59 -27.11
N ALA A 190 2.43 -11.32 -25.80
CA ALA A 190 2.33 -12.39 -24.80
C ALA A 190 1.10 -13.27 -25.07
N ARG A 191 -0.06 -12.65 -25.38
CA ARG A 191 -1.28 -13.37 -25.72
C ARG A 191 -1.12 -14.22 -26.98
N ALA A 192 -0.51 -13.67 -28.04
CA ALA A 192 -0.24 -14.40 -29.28
C ALA A 192 0.67 -15.62 -29.02
N ASN A 193 1.56 -15.56 -28.04
CA ASN A 193 2.42 -16.65 -27.61
C ASN A 193 1.74 -17.60 -26.59
N GLY A 194 0.50 -17.34 -26.18
CA GLY A 194 -0.20 -18.11 -25.14
C GLY A 194 0.43 -17.95 -23.74
N GLU A 195 1.12 -16.85 -23.50
CA GLU A 195 1.74 -16.52 -22.21
C GLU A 195 0.72 -15.83 -21.29
N PHE A 196 0.72 -16.20 -20.01
CA PHE A 196 0.03 -15.47 -18.97
C PHE A 196 0.89 -14.26 -18.57
N VAL A 197 0.27 -13.08 -18.48
CA VAL A 197 0.93 -11.85 -18.06
C VAL A 197 0.68 -11.61 -16.58
N LEU A 198 1.72 -11.67 -15.75
CA LEU A 198 1.74 -11.13 -14.41
C LEU A 198 2.35 -9.73 -14.49
N ALA A 199 1.63 -8.72 -14.03
CA ALA A 199 2.12 -7.36 -14.06
C ALA A 199 2.48 -6.85 -12.66
N MET A 200 3.45 -5.92 -12.59
CA MET A 200 3.73 -5.16 -11.38
C MET A 200 3.92 -3.69 -11.70
N THR A 201 3.47 -2.85 -10.78
CA THR A 201 3.68 -1.39 -10.76
C THR A 201 3.78 -0.93 -9.31
N HIS A 202 4.15 0.32 -9.05
CA HIS A 202 4.27 0.80 -7.68
C HIS A 202 2.95 1.36 -7.14
N HIS A 203 2.39 2.37 -7.81
CA HIS A 203 1.15 3.00 -7.33
C HIS A 203 -0.09 2.15 -7.66
N PRO A 204 -1.05 2.04 -6.74
CA PRO A 204 -2.25 1.24 -6.95
C PRO A 204 -3.21 1.88 -7.98
N LEU A 205 -3.87 1.04 -8.77
CA LEU A 205 -4.91 1.45 -9.73
C LEU A 205 -6.33 1.33 -9.15
N ILE A 206 -6.49 0.50 -8.13
CA ILE A 206 -7.72 0.43 -7.33
C ILE A 206 -7.36 0.92 -5.93
N ALA A 207 -8.17 1.82 -5.39
CA ALA A 207 -7.91 2.38 -4.07
C ALA A 207 -7.98 1.28 -3.00
N PRO A 208 -6.88 0.99 -2.28
CA PRO A 208 -6.87 -0.03 -1.23
C PRO A 208 -7.71 0.36 -0.02
N SER A 209 -8.10 1.62 0.05
CA SER A 209 -9.11 2.17 0.95
C SER A 209 -9.84 3.32 0.25
N PRO A 210 -11.15 3.50 0.50
CA PRO A 210 -11.92 4.61 -0.08
C PRO A 210 -11.33 5.99 0.21
N ILE A 211 -10.58 6.13 1.29
CA ILE A 211 -9.89 7.37 1.66
C ILE A 211 -8.90 7.83 0.56
N TYR A 212 -8.22 6.90 -0.09
CA TYR A 212 -7.29 7.22 -1.18
C TYR A 212 -8.02 7.75 -2.43
N GLY A 213 -9.21 7.24 -2.71
CA GLY A 213 -10.04 7.77 -3.79
C GLY A 213 -10.55 9.19 -3.55
N LEU A 214 -10.58 9.64 -2.29
CA LEU A 214 -11.11 10.94 -1.88
C LEU A 214 -10.00 11.98 -1.63
N ILE A 215 -9.03 11.66 -0.80
CA ILE A 215 -7.99 12.61 -0.35
C ILE A 215 -6.58 12.24 -0.83
N GLY A 216 -6.32 10.98 -1.12
CA GLY A 216 -5.05 10.43 -1.60
C GLY A 216 -4.99 10.20 -3.11
N LYS A 217 -5.72 10.97 -3.94
CA LYS A 217 -5.69 10.78 -5.41
C LYS A 217 -4.29 10.93 -6.03
N ASN A 218 -3.42 11.71 -5.40
CA ASN A 218 -2.04 11.87 -5.87
C ASN A 218 -1.15 10.68 -5.49
N ASP A 219 -1.64 9.84 -4.58
CA ASP A 219 -0.96 8.62 -4.12
C ASP A 219 -1.48 7.38 -4.90
N MET A 220 -2.25 7.62 -5.96
CA MET A 220 -2.74 6.60 -6.89
C MET A 220 -1.97 6.69 -8.21
N PHE A 221 -2.01 5.62 -8.99
CA PHE A 221 -1.56 5.65 -10.38
C PHE A 221 -2.25 6.80 -11.14
N GLY A 222 -1.51 7.57 -11.93
CA GLY A 222 -2.08 8.70 -12.67
C GLY A 222 -3.20 8.25 -13.61
N ASP A 223 -4.33 8.96 -13.57
CA ASP A 223 -5.54 8.64 -14.32
C ASP A 223 -6.07 7.20 -14.04
N PHE A 224 -5.91 6.73 -12.80
CA PHE A 224 -6.23 5.36 -12.39
C PHE A 224 -7.65 4.93 -12.77
N ASP A 225 -8.64 5.83 -12.75
CA ASP A 225 -10.04 5.52 -13.12
C ASP A 225 -10.17 5.10 -14.58
N VAL A 226 -9.34 5.65 -15.47
CA VAL A 226 -9.29 5.30 -16.90
C VAL A 226 -8.37 4.12 -17.13
N ARG A 227 -7.17 4.16 -16.53
CA ARG A 227 -6.12 3.15 -16.77
C ARG A 227 -6.51 1.76 -16.27
N ARG A 228 -7.19 1.63 -15.12
CA ARG A 228 -7.67 0.33 -14.63
C ARG A 228 -8.67 -0.34 -15.59
N GLU A 229 -9.57 0.45 -16.21
CA GLU A 229 -10.48 -0.03 -17.24
C GLU A 229 -9.71 -0.50 -18.48
N GLN A 230 -8.74 0.31 -18.93
CA GLN A 230 -7.90 -0.01 -20.09
C GLN A 230 -7.04 -1.26 -19.84
N PHE A 231 -6.43 -1.42 -18.67
CA PHE A 231 -5.64 -2.61 -18.34
C PHE A 231 -6.51 -3.87 -18.26
N ALA A 232 -7.70 -3.78 -17.67
CA ALA A 232 -8.67 -4.87 -17.69
C ALA A 232 -9.02 -5.27 -19.14
N ASP A 233 -9.29 -4.28 -19.99
CA ASP A 233 -9.69 -4.48 -21.38
C ASP A 233 -8.53 -4.86 -22.32
N LEU A 234 -7.29 -4.78 -21.86
CA LEU A 234 -6.13 -5.42 -22.50
C LEU A 234 -5.97 -6.90 -22.10
N GLY A 235 -6.72 -7.38 -21.10
CA GLY A 235 -6.61 -8.73 -20.56
C GLY A 235 -5.54 -8.92 -19.49
N MET A 236 -5.03 -7.81 -18.93
CA MET A 236 -4.20 -7.86 -17.72
C MET A 236 -5.12 -7.99 -16.51
N GLN A 237 -5.15 -9.18 -15.91
CA GLN A 237 -6.08 -9.43 -14.80
C GLN A 237 -5.47 -9.18 -13.41
N PHE A 238 -4.15 -9.28 -13.28
CA PHE A 238 -3.47 -9.22 -12.00
C PHE A 238 -2.32 -8.22 -12.03
N MET A 239 -2.35 -7.26 -11.12
CA MET A 239 -1.32 -6.24 -10.93
C MET A 239 -0.83 -6.27 -9.48
N LEU A 240 0.47 -6.54 -9.31
CA LEU A 240 1.14 -6.43 -8.01
C LEU A 240 1.49 -4.96 -7.76
N THR A 241 1.20 -4.46 -6.55
CA THR A 241 1.41 -3.05 -6.19
C THR A 241 1.99 -2.89 -4.79
N GLY A 242 2.47 -1.70 -4.47
CA GLY A 242 2.96 -1.27 -3.15
C GLY A 242 2.41 0.10 -2.75
N HIS A 243 3.31 1.01 -2.38
CA HIS A 243 3.12 2.44 -2.14
C HIS A 243 2.31 2.80 -0.89
N THR A 244 1.13 2.23 -0.71
CA THR A 244 0.25 2.62 0.40
C THR A 244 0.57 1.92 1.71
N HIS A 245 1.44 0.92 1.68
CA HIS A 245 1.78 0.01 2.78
C HIS A 245 0.55 -0.72 3.36
N ILE A 246 -0.60 -0.66 2.67
CA ILE A 246 -1.80 -1.40 3.02
C ILE A 246 -1.74 -2.77 2.35
N HIS A 247 -1.90 -3.81 3.17
CA HIS A 247 -1.96 -5.18 2.69
C HIS A 247 -3.36 -5.50 2.21
N SER A 248 -3.64 -5.43 0.90
CA SER A 248 -4.99 -5.61 0.38
C SER A 248 -5.03 -6.37 -0.95
N ILE A 249 -6.22 -6.87 -1.27
CA ILE A 249 -6.57 -7.35 -2.61
C ILE A 249 -7.88 -6.70 -2.98
N ASP A 250 -7.88 -5.98 -4.10
CA ASP A 250 -9.02 -5.21 -4.57
C ASP A 250 -9.36 -5.59 -6.01
N LYS A 251 -10.64 -5.49 -6.39
CA LYS A 251 -11.15 -5.92 -7.69
C LYS A 251 -12.08 -4.89 -8.30
N ILE A 252 -11.99 -4.74 -9.62
CA ILE A 252 -13.04 -4.12 -10.46
C ILE A 252 -13.44 -5.05 -11.60
N THR A 253 -14.59 -4.76 -12.16
CA THR A 253 -14.99 -5.29 -13.48
C THR A 253 -15.18 -4.12 -14.43
N SER A 254 -14.48 -4.16 -15.57
CA SER A 254 -14.59 -3.11 -16.58
C SER A 254 -15.98 -3.05 -17.21
N LYS A 255 -16.24 -1.95 -17.94
CA LYS A 255 -17.50 -1.81 -18.68
C LYS A 255 -17.70 -2.88 -19.75
N ARG A 256 -16.62 -3.54 -20.19
CA ARG A 256 -16.65 -4.68 -21.12
C ARG A 256 -16.78 -6.03 -20.43
N GLY A 257 -16.86 -6.06 -19.09
CA GLY A 257 -16.98 -7.29 -18.30
C GLY A 257 -15.65 -7.93 -17.93
N ASN A 258 -14.50 -7.32 -18.27
CA ASN A 258 -13.19 -7.85 -17.95
C ASN A 258 -12.83 -7.55 -16.49
N THR A 259 -12.28 -8.53 -15.79
CA THR A 259 -11.90 -8.41 -14.38
C THR A 259 -10.45 -7.96 -14.25
N PHE A 260 -10.20 -7.08 -13.28
CA PHE A 260 -8.88 -6.61 -12.92
C PHE A 260 -8.71 -6.62 -11.38
N TYR A 261 -7.63 -7.22 -10.92
CA TYR A 261 -7.24 -7.28 -9.51
C TYR A 261 -5.98 -6.46 -9.28
N THR A 262 -5.94 -5.70 -8.20
CA THR A 262 -4.71 -5.20 -7.61
C THR A 262 -4.39 -6.00 -6.35
N ILE A 263 -3.15 -6.46 -6.24
CA ILE A 263 -2.63 -7.23 -5.11
C ILE A 263 -1.55 -6.36 -4.46
N ALA A 264 -1.97 -5.56 -3.48
CA ALA A 264 -1.09 -4.68 -2.74
C ALA A 264 -0.40 -5.43 -1.60
N THR A 265 0.92 -5.31 -1.53
CA THR A 265 1.73 -5.91 -0.47
C THR A 265 2.22 -4.81 0.47
N ALA A 266 2.16 -5.04 1.78
CA ALA A 266 2.65 -4.08 2.76
C ALA A 266 4.17 -4.08 2.86
N SER A 267 4.72 -2.99 3.40
CA SER A 267 6.15 -2.86 3.67
C SER A 267 6.64 -3.89 4.69
N PRO A 268 7.82 -4.50 4.51
CA PRO A 268 8.42 -5.41 5.48
C PRO A 268 8.88 -4.71 6.75
N ILE A 269 9.15 -3.40 6.70
CA ILE A 269 9.60 -2.59 7.84
C ILE A 269 8.50 -1.72 8.45
N GLY A 270 7.25 -1.96 8.04
CA GLY A 270 6.04 -1.33 8.59
C GLY A 270 4.98 -2.38 8.87
N TYR A 271 4.03 -2.10 9.79
CA TYR A 271 2.95 -3.05 10.06
C TYR A 271 2.09 -3.28 8.80
N PRO A 272 1.74 -4.53 8.45
CA PRO A 272 1.92 -5.78 9.20
C PRO A 272 3.27 -6.50 9.00
N GLY A 273 4.21 -6.01 8.21
CA GLY A 273 5.54 -6.61 8.05
C GLY A 273 5.53 -7.89 7.22
N THR A 274 5.16 -7.80 5.94
CA THR A 274 4.81 -8.98 5.15
C THR A 274 5.70 -9.23 3.94
N ILE A 275 5.79 -10.51 3.58
CA ILE A 275 6.27 -11.03 2.30
C ILE A 275 5.09 -11.77 1.68
N ARG A 276 4.82 -11.59 0.39
CA ARG A 276 3.72 -12.27 -0.30
C ARG A 276 4.23 -13.32 -1.26
N THR A 277 3.61 -14.49 -1.28
CA THR A 277 3.81 -15.50 -2.32
C THR A 277 2.60 -15.49 -3.25
N VAL A 278 2.84 -15.45 -4.55
CA VAL A 278 1.81 -15.50 -5.58
C VAL A 278 2.08 -16.70 -6.49
N THR A 279 1.09 -17.58 -6.60
CA THR A 279 1.17 -18.77 -7.46
C THR A 279 0.08 -18.72 -8.52
N VAL A 280 0.46 -18.77 -9.78
CA VAL A 280 -0.46 -18.98 -10.91
C VAL A 280 -0.50 -20.47 -11.19
N ASP A 281 -1.69 -21.10 -11.11
CA ASP A 281 -1.85 -22.52 -11.27
C ASP A 281 -1.52 -23.00 -12.72
N ASP A 282 -1.10 -24.23 -12.84
CA ASP A 282 -0.70 -24.84 -14.12
C ASP A 282 -1.89 -25.00 -15.10
N ASP A 283 -3.11 -25.15 -14.58
CA ASP A 283 -4.33 -25.22 -15.38
C ASP A 283 -4.83 -23.84 -15.86
N GLY A 284 -4.20 -22.76 -15.38
CA GLY A 284 -4.52 -21.40 -15.78
C GLY A 284 -5.91 -20.92 -15.34
N LYS A 285 -6.46 -21.48 -14.24
CA LYS A 285 -7.80 -21.12 -13.74
C LYS A 285 -7.78 -20.22 -12.52
N SER A 286 -6.67 -20.23 -11.76
CA SER A 286 -6.60 -19.42 -10.54
C SER A 286 -5.22 -18.84 -10.28
N VAL A 287 -5.22 -17.78 -9.47
CA VAL A 287 -4.03 -17.19 -8.85
C VAL A 287 -4.22 -17.29 -7.34
N LYS A 288 -3.35 -18.06 -6.69
CA LYS A 288 -3.32 -18.19 -5.25
C LYS A 288 -2.34 -17.19 -4.64
N THR A 289 -2.76 -16.49 -3.61
CA THR A 289 -1.89 -15.61 -2.83
C THR A 289 -1.79 -16.11 -1.39
N THR A 290 -0.60 -16.11 -0.84
CA THR A 290 -0.35 -16.37 0.58
C THR A 290 0.59 -15.30 1.14
N THR A 291 0.43 -14.99 2.42
CA THR A 291 1.23 -13.99 3.11
C THR A 291 2.08 -14.67 4.18
N ASP A 292 3.37 -14.40 4.14
CA ASP A 292 4.32 -14.81 5.16
C ASP A 292 4.71 -13.59 6.01
N PHE A 293 4.68 -13.73 7.33
CA PHE A 293 5.28 -12.74 8.23
C PHE A 293 6.77 -13.00 8.37
N ILE A 294 7.53 -11.97 8.77
CA ILE A 294 8.96 -12.11 9.00
C ILE A 294 9.17 -12.87 10.31
N THR A 295 9.59 -14.13 10.20
CA THR A 295 9.85 -15.06 11.31
C THR A 295 11.33 -15.22 11.62
N GLU A 296 12.23 -14.92 10.66
CA GLU A 296 13.66 -14.84 10.92
C GLU A 296 13.95 -13.69 11.89
N LYS A 297 14.79 -13.93 12.89
CA LYS A 297 15.07 -12.95 13.94
C LYS A 297 16.01 -11.85 13.43
N PRO A 298 15.60 -10.58 13.42
CA PRO A 298 16.50 -9.48 13.13
C PRO A 298 17.60 -9.33 14.20
N ASP A 299 18.74 -8.76 13.82
CA ASP A 299 19.88 -8.56 14.70
C ASP A 299 19.70 -7.33 15.63
N PHE A 300 18.65 -7.37 16.45
CA PHE A 300 18.42 -6.46 17.57
C PHE A 300 17.53 -7.10 18.64
N GLU A 301 17.56 -6.56 19.84
CA GLU A 301 16.76 -7.08 20.94
C GLU A 301 15.27 -6.72 20.78
N MET A 302 14.42 -7.72 20.85
CA MET A 302 12.96 -7.59 20.87
C MET A 302 12.38 -8.47 21.98
N GLN A 303 11.31 -7.98 22.62
CA GLN A 303 10.58 -8.70 23.68
C GLN A 303 9.38 -9.48 23.10
N CYS A 304 9.07 -9.34 21.82
CA CYS A 304 7.97 -9.96 21.09
C CYS A 304 8.44 -10.34 19.69
N ASP A 305 7.61 -11.01 18.92
CA ASP A 305 7.90 -11.25 17.50
C ASP A 305 7.87 -9.96 16.66
N MET A 306 8.32 -10.06 15.41
CA MET A 306 8.47 -8.89 14.52
C MET A 306 7.12 -8.25 14.20
N GLN A 307 6.07 -9.02 14.00
CA GLN A 307 4.74 -8.50 13.68
C GLN A 307 4.17 -7.70 14.85
N GLU A 308 4.25 -8.25 16.06
CA GLU A 308 3.81 -7.55 17.28
C GLU A 308 4.65 -6.29 17.56
N TYR A 309 5.95 -6.33 17.25
CA TYR A 309 6.81 -5.16 17.35
C TYR A 309 6.35 -4.02 16.43
N LEU A 310 6.12 -4.31 15.15
CA LEU A 310 5.63 -3.33 14.16
C LEU A 310 4.21 -2.84 14.50
N LYS A 311 3.35 -3.72 15.00
CA LYS A 311 2.01 -3.37 15.49
C LYS A 311 2.08 -2.34 16.61
N ASN A 312 2.93 -2.59 17.60
CA ASN A 312 3.10 -1.71 18.74
C ASN A 312 3.68 -0.35 18.34
N GLN A 313 4.57 -0.31 17.34
CA GLN A 313 5.11 0.94 16.78
C GLN A 313 3.99 1.77 16.12
N LEU A 314 3.20 1.19 15.22
CA LEU A 314 2.10 1.88 14.56
C LEU A 314 1.04 2.34 15.58
N ALA A 315 0.67 1.48 16.53
CA ALA A 315 -0.26 1.82 17.60
C ALA A 315 0.25 2.99 18.47
N GLY A 316 1.54 2.99 18.80
CA GLY A 316 2.20 4.07 19.52
C GLY A 316 2.14 5.40 18.76
N MET A 317 2.47 5.39 17.47
CA MET A 317 2.39 6.57 16.60
C MET A 317 0.97 7.15 16.55
N ILE A 318 -0.07 6.31 16.41
CA ILE A 318 -1.47 6.77 16.38
C ILE A 318 -1.84 7.37 17.74
N ARG A 319 -1.45 6.73 18.84
CA ARG A 319 -1.72 7.21 20.20
C ARG A 319 -1.07 8.57 20.45
N ASP A 320 0.15 8.78 19.97
CA ASP A 320 0.84 10.06 20.07
C ASP A 320 0.21 11.13 19.17
N MET A 321 -0.29 10.76 18.00
CA MET A 321 -1.06 11.66 17.13
C MET A 321 -2.34 12.15 17.82
N VAL A 322 -3.10 11.28 18.50
CA VAL A 322 -4.32 11.65 19.24
C VAL A 322 -3.97 12.53 20.45
N LYS A 323 -2.87 12.27 21.15
CA LYS A 323 -2.36 13.13 22.23
C LYS A 323 -1.97 14.51 21.72
N ALA A 324 -1.23 14.60 20.62
CA ALA A 324 -0.84 15.84 19.98
C ALA A 324 -2.06 16.66 19.55
N ALA A 325 -3.07 16.02 18.94
CA ALA A 325 -4.34 16.67 18.58
C ALA A 325 -5.04 17.31 19.80
N ALA A 326 -4.93 16.71 20.99
CA ALA A 326 -5.53 17.21 22.22
C ALA A 326 -4.75 18.37 22.87
N GLY A 327 -3.46 18.50 22.62
CA GLY A 327 -2.56 19.42 23.34
C GLY A 327 -1.64 20.29 22.50
N ASP A 328 -1.03 19.71 21.46
CA ASP A 328 0.02 20.33 20.65
C ASP A 328 -0.38 20.37 19.18
N THR A 329 -1.02 21.50 18.80
CA THR A 329 -1.54 21.71 17.43
C THR A 329 -0.41 21.69 16.38
N GLU A 330 0.81 22.14 16.70
CA GLU A 330 1.90 22.17 15.73
C GLU A 330 2.43 20.76 15.45
N THR A 331 2.69 20.00 16.50
CA THR A 331 3.09 18.58 16.38
C THR A 331 2.01 17.79 15.63
N PHE A 332 0.73 17.96 15.99
CA PHE A 332 -0.37 17.31 15.26
C PHE A 332 -0.41 17.72 13.79
N ALA A 333 -0.32 19.03 13.47
CA ALA A 333 -0.28 19.53 12.10
C ALA A 333 0.91 18.95 11.30
N ASN A 334 2.04 18.73 11.97
CA ASN A 334 3.18 18.05 11.37
C ASN A 334 2.90 16.57 11.11
N MET A 335 2.29 15.85 12.06
CA MET A 335 2.01 14.41 11.91
C MET A 335 1.03 14.12 10.78
N VAL A 336 -0.05 14.87 10.65
CA VAL A 336 -1.08 14.62 9.62
C VAL A 336 -0.63 14.97 8.20
N THR A 337 0.51 15.64 8.02
CA THR A 337 1.05 15.86 6.67
C THR A 337 1.53 14.56 6.01
N SER A 338 1.85 13.52 6.78
CA SER A 338 2.20 12.20 6.24
C SER A 338 1.01 11.47 5.59
N ILE A 339 -0.21 11.85 5.96
CA ILE A 339 -1.47 11.34 5.38
C ILE A 339 -2.14 12.39 4.48
N SER A 340 -1.35 13.17 3.76
CA SER A 340 -1.77 14.15 2.76
C SER A 340 -2.68 15.29 3.26
N ILE A 341 -2.84 15.47 4.58
CA ILE A 341 -3.61 16.57 5.15
C ILE A 341 -2.75 17.83 5.28
N LYS A 342 -3.14 18.90 4.61
CA LYS A 342 -2.40 20.17 4.65
C LYS A 342 -2.47 20.84 6.03
N LYS A 343 -1.35 21.30 6.58
CA LYS A 343 -1.27 22.00 7.88
C LYS A 343 -2.31 23.10 8.06
N LYS A 344 -2.59 23.87 6.99
CA LYS A 344 -3.60 24.93 7.02
C LYS A 344 -5.00 24.44 7.43
N VAL A 345 -5.34 23.18 7.16
CA VAL A 345 -6.62 22.59 7.58
C VAL A 345 -6.64 22.41 9.10
N VAL A 346 -5.54 21.90 9.68
CA VAL A 346 -5.41 21.74 11.13
C VAL A 346 -5.51 23.08 11.85
N TYR A 347 -4.78 24.08 11.38
CA TYR A 347 -4.84 25.43 12.01
C TYR A 347 -6.23 26.05 11.88
N LYS A 348 -6.90 25.91 10.74
CA LYS A 348 -8.26 26.43 10.55
C LYS A 348 -9.30 25.78 11.47
N PHE A 349 -9.18 24.48 11.69
CA PHE A 349 -10.15 23.70 12.48
C PHE A 349 -9.64 23.29 13.87
N GLY A 350 -8.47 23.79 14.31
CA GLY A 350 -7.88 23.47 15.60
C GLY A 350 -8.79 23.74 16.80
N TRP A 351 -9.67 24.75 16.70
CA TRP A 351 -10.67 25.07 17.70
C TRP A 351 -11.69 23.94 17.92
N LEU A 352 -11.96 23.13 16.90
CA LEU A 352 -12.83 21.95 16.95
C LEU A 352 -12.04 20.68 17.25
N ILE A 353 -10.89 20.49 16.61
CA ILE A 353 -10.05 19.28 16.74
C ILE A 353 -9.61 19.07 18.19
N LYS A 354 -9.12 20.11 18.85
CA LYS A 354 -8.57 20.01 20.21
C LYS A 354 -9.60 19.54 21.26
N PRO A 355 -10.82 20.10 21.37
CA PRO A 355 -11.82 19.62 22.33
C PRO A 355 -12.31 18.21 21.97
N VAL A 356 -12.46 17.88 20.69
CA VAL A 356 -12.83 16.52 20.24
C VAL A 356 -11.77 15.50 20.65
N ALA A 357 -10.49 15.76 20.36
CA ALA A 357 -9.39 14.87 20.75
C ALA A 357 -9.28 14.69 22.27
N LYS A 358 -9.48 15.77 23.06
CA LYS A 358 -9.55 15.69 24.52
C LYS A 358 -10.70 14.81 25.02
N LEU A 359 -11.83 14.87 24.33
CA LEU A 359 -12.99 14.04 24.65
C LEU A 359 -12.69 12.56 24.31
N LEU A 360 -12.21 12.28 23.10
CA LEU A 360 -11.88 10.92 22.66
C LEU A 360 -10.92 10.21 23.62
N ASN A 361 -9.93 10.92 24.15
CA ASN A 361 -8.98 10.36 25.14
C ASN A 361 -9.62 9.96 26.48
N LYS A 362 -10.87 10.36 26.75
CA LYS A 362 -11.57 10.05 28.01
C LYS A 362 -12.75 9.09 27.82
N LEU A 363 -13.13 8.82 26.59
CA LEU A 363 -14.29 8.00 26.28
C LEU A 363 -13.98 6.53 26.30
N THR A 364 -14.94 5.75 26.81
CA THR A 364 -14.98 4.29 26.64
C THR A 364 -16.06 3.92 25.64
N ILE A 365 -15.92 2.75 25.02
CA ILE A 365 -16.91 2.16 24.11
C ILE A 365 -18.30 2.10 24.77
N GLY A 366 -18.37 1.70 26.05
CA GLY A 366 -19.61 1.66 26.80
C GLY A 366 -20.26 3.04 27.02
N THR A 367 -19.48 4.12 27.04
CA THR A 367 -20.02 5.49 27.09
C THR A 367 -20.62 5.88 25.74
N VAL A 368 -19.92 5.58 24.65
CA VAL A 368 -20.40 5.86 23.27
C VAL A 368 -21.66 5.02 22.98
N ALA A 369 -21.66 3.73 23.34
CA ALA A 369 -22.81 2.86 23.15
C ALA A 369 -24.08 3.37 23.87
N LYS A 370 -23.93 4.03 25.04
CA LYS A 370 -25.07 4.69 25.72
C LYS A 370 -25.57 5.89 24.95
N TRP A 371 -24.68 6.70 24.39
CA TRP A 371 -25.05 7.88 23.60
C TRP A 371 -25.75 7.52 22.30
N THR A 372 -25.29 6.46 21.65
CA THR A 372 -25.80 5.98 20.37
C THR A 372 -26.91 4.93 20.50
N LYS A 373 -27.43 4.71 21.72
CA LYS A 373 -28.42 3.66 21.97
C LYS A 373 -29.68 3.78 21.12
N LYS A 374 -30.12 5.01 20.87
CA LYS A 374 -31.35 5.28 20.07
C LYS A 374 -31.13 4.90 18.60
N GLU A 375 -29.96 5.21 18.07
CA GLU A 375 -29.55 4.96 16.69
C GLU A 375 -29.20 3.50 16.44
N THR A 376 -28.54 2.85 17.41
CA THR A 376 -28.02 1.48 17.27
C THR A 376 -28.97 0.40 17.73
N GLY A 377 -29.89 0.72 18.66
CA GLY A 377 -30.77 -0.26 19.31
C GLY A 377 -30.06 -1.24 20.24
N LEU A 378 -28.75 -1.09 20.49
CA LEU A 378 -27.94 -2.02 21.29
C LEU A 378 -28.35 -2.04 22.75
N LYS A 379 -28.36 -3.24 23.35
CA LYS A 379 -28.51 -3.48 24.78
C LYS A 379 -27.16 -3.60 25.45
N LYS A 380 -27.12 -3.50 26.80
CA LYS A 380 -25.87 -3.57 27.57
C LYS A 380 -25.12 -4.89 27.39
N GLU A 381 -25.87 -5.95 27.17
CA GLU A 381 -25.35 -7.32 26.96
C GLU A 381 -24.59 -7.43 25.65
N ASP A 382 -25.01 -6.68 24.60
CA ASP A 382 -24.46 -6.74 23.25
C ASP A 382 -23.02 -6.21 23.18
N TYR A 383 -22.59 -5.38 24.13
CA TYR A 383 -21.24 -4.79 24.19
C TYR A 383 -20.56 -4.94 25.56
N ALA A 384 -21.00 -5.93 26.35
CA ALA A 384 -20.50 -6.14 27.70
C ALA A 384 -18.99 -6.35 27.77
N ASP A 385 -18.44 -7.09 26.80
CA ASP A 385 -17.03 -7.47 26.75
C ASP A 385 -16.12 -6.30 26.37
N ILE A 386 -16.62 -5.36 25.56
CA ILE A 386 -15.85 -4.21 25.03
C ILE A 386 -16.18 -2.87 25.72
N LYS A 387 -17.08 -2.86 26.69
CA LYS A 387 -17.61 -1.61 27.33
C LYS A 387 -16.53 -0.75 27.99
N ASN A 388 -15.45 -1.35 28.46
CA ASN A 388 -14.36 -0.68 29.17
C ASN A 388 -13.22 -0.27 28.23
N ASP A 389 -13.24 -0.71 26.98
CA ASP A 389 -12.21 -0.40 26.00
C ASP A 389 -12.23 1.10 25.71
N SER A 390 -11.05 1.67 25.52
CA SER A 390 -10.91 3.08 25.17
C SER A 390 -11.32 3.30 23.71
N VAL A 391 -11.96 4.43 23.43
CA VAL A 391 -12.26 4.83 22.04
C VAL A 391 -10.99 5.03 21.24
N VAL A 392 -9.89 5.45 21.87
CA VAL A 392 -8.59 5.58 21.20
C VAL A 392 -8.04 4.22 20.77
N ASP A 393 -8.13 3.21 21.65
CA ASP A 393 -7.69 1.85 21.30
C ASP A 393 -8.56 1.25 20.18
N PHE A 394 -9.86 1.52 20.19
CA PHE A 394 -10.75 1.14 19.10
C PHE A 394 -10.36 1.80 17.75
N ILE A 395 -9.99 3.09 17.75
CA ILE A 395 -9.48 3.79 16.56
C ILE A 395 -8.15 3.17 16.10
N ILE A 396 -7.27 2.81 17.03
CA ILE A 396 -6.01 2.12 16.74
C ILE A 396 -6.28 0.79 16.05
N ASP A 397 -7.19 -0.02 16.59
CA ASP A 397 -7.55 -1.32 16.00
C ASP A 397 -8.13 -1.16 14.60
N MET A 398 -8.97 -0.15 14.37
CA MET A 398 -9.48 0.14 13.02
C MET A 398 -8.35 0.45 12.02
N VAL A 399 -7.36 1.25 12.42
CA VAL A 399 -6.23 1.59 11.55
C VAL A 399 -5.32 0.37 11.34
N LEU A 400 -5.05 -0.41 12.37
CA LEU A 400 -4.30 -1.66 12.27
C LEU A 400 -4.97 -2.64 11.29
N ASN A 401 -6.28 -2.85 11.42
CA ASN A 401 -7.05 -3.70 10.51
C ASN A 401 -7.01 -3.18 9.07
N LEU A 402 -7.07 -1.85 8.88
CA LEU A 402 -6.95 -1.24 7.56
C LEU A 402 -5.58 -1.56 6.92
N TYR A 403 -4.49 -1.36 7.65
CA TYR A 403 -3.13 -1.64 7.15
C TYR A 403 -2.89 -3.14 6.98
N GLY A 404 -3.41 -3.96 7.90
CA GLY A 404 -3.30 -5.42 7.84
C GLY A 404 -4.14 -6.05 6.72
N GLY A 405 -5.11 -5.33 6.17
CA GLY A 405 -6.05 -5.89 5.18
C GLY A 405 -6.97 -6.97 5.78
N GLU A 406 -7.12 -6.96 7.10
CA GLU A 406 -8.01 -7.88 7.80
C GLU A 406 -9.48 -7.51 7.55
N ASN A 407 -10.35 -8.50 7.73
CA ASN A 407 -11.78 -8.26 7.65
C ASN A 407 -12.20 -7.32 8.77
N LEU A 408 -12.63 -6.12 8.37
CA LEU A 408 -13.21 -5.15 9.28
C LEU A 408 -14.56 -5.63 9.81
N TYR A 409 -15.25 -4.80 10.55
CA TYR A 409 -16.49 -5.16 11.20
C TYR A 409 -17.65 -5.33 10.20
N ASN A 410 -18.51 -6.34 10.44
CA ASN A 410 -19.76 -6.46 9.72
C ASN A 410 -20.85 -5.57 10.34
N PRO A 411 -21.86 -5.13 9.55
CA PRO A 411 -22.91 -4.21 10.02
C PRO A 411 -23.75 -4.70 11.22
N ASP A 412 -23.80 -6.00 11.47
CA ASP A 412 -24.52 -6.60 12.62
C ASP A 412 -23.69 -6.58 13.91
N GLN A 413 -22.38 -6.39 13.83
CA GLN A 413 -21.49 -6.40 15.00
C GLN A 413 -21.65 -5.11 15.82
N PRO A 414 -21.57 -5.22 17.18
CA PRO A 414 -21.66 -4.06 18.07
C PRO A 414 -20.64 -2.98 17.76
N GLN A 415 -19.40 -3.36 17.43
CA GLN A 415 -18.31 -2.45 17.09
C GLN A 415 -18.69 -1.55 15.91
N TYR A 416 -19.19 -2.15 14.83
CA TYR A 416 -19.65 -1.40 13.65
C TYR A 416 -20.78 -0.41 14.02
N LYS A 417 -21.82 -0.91 14.69
CA LYS A 417 -22.99 -0.10 15.09
C LYS A 417 -22.58 1.08 15.98
N ILE A 418 -21.70 0.86 16.96
CA ILE A 418 -21.22 1.91 17.87
C ILE A 418 -20.39 2.93 17.12
N ALA A 419 -19.49 2.50 16.23
CA ALA A 419 -18.67 3.40 15.42
C ALA A 419 -19.55 4.26 14.49
N MET A 420 -20.47 3.65 13.76
CA MET A 420 -21.37 4.36 12.85
C MET A 420 -22.35 5.26 13.59
N GLY A 421 -22.80 4.86 14.78
CA GLY A 421 -23.61 5.71 15.66
C GLY A 421 -22.85 6.96 16.13
N LEU A 422 -21.57 6.82 16.48
CA LEU A 422 -20.71 7.96 16.83
C LEU A 422 -20.49 8.88 15.63
N ILE A 423 -20.25 8.34 14.45
CA ILE A 423 -20.12 9.09 13.20
C ILE A 423 -21.40 9.90 12.91
N SER A 424 -22.58 9.29 13.08
CA SER A 424 -23.88 9.95 12.90
C SER A 424 -24.06 11.14 13.85
N ILE A 425 -23.62 11.02 15.12
CA ILE A 425 -23.65 12.13 16.07
C ILE A 425 -22.73 13.26 15.59
N PHE A 426 -21.51 12.95 15.17
CA PHE A 426 -20.60 13.98 14.67
C PHE A 426 -21.10 14.63 13.38
N ASP A 427 -21.66 13.87 12.46
CA ASP A 427 -22.27 14.40 11.22
C ASP A 427 -23.39 15.40 11.54
N SER A 428 -24.25 15.07 12.52
CA SER A 428 -25.29 15.96 13.02
C SER A 428 -24.73 17.25 13.61
N ILE A 429 -23.66 17.17 14.41
CA ILE A 429 -22.97 18.33 14.98
C ILE A 429 -22.41 19.25 13.90
N LEU A 430 -21.71 18.64 12.90
CA LEU A 430 -21.13 19.41 11.80
C LEU A 430 -22.19 20.08 10.94
N SER A 431 -23.33 19.42 10.73
CA SER A 431 -24.50 20.01 10.06
C SER A 431 -25.04 21.22 10.79
N VAL A 432 -25.19 21.13 12.10
CA VAL A 432 -25.62 22.27 12.95
C VAL A 432 -24.62 23.43 12.90
N LEU A 433 -23.32 23.12 12.82
CA LEU A 433 -22.26 24.13 12.70
C LEU A 433 -22.09 24.66 11.26
N HIS A 434 -22.94 24.23 10.32
CA HIS A 434 -22.88 24.57 8.89
C HIS A 434 -21.52 24.31 8.25
N ILE A 435 -20.81 23.25 8.70
CA ILE A 435 -19.54 22.82 8.12
C ILE A 435 -19.84 22.02 6.85
N ASN A 436 -19.46 22.54 5.70
CA ASN A 436 -19.70 21.91 4.41
C ASN A 436 -18.66 20.79 4.14
N LEU A 437 -19.03 19.54 4.43
CA LEU A 437 -18.18 18.36 4.24
C LEU A 437 -17.88 18.09 2.76
N LYS A 438 -18.83 18.33 1.86
CA LYS A 438 -18.63 18.20 0.41
C LYS A 438 -17.50 19.08 -0.10
N LYS A 439 -17.37 20.29 0.44
CA LYS A 439 -16.26 21.21 0.10
C LYS A 439 -14.94 20.82 0.76
N LEU A 440 -14.99 20.20 1.94
CA LEU A 440 -13.82 19.86 2.74
C LEU A 440 -13.24 18.50 2.39
N LEU A 441 -14.08 17.46 2.35
CA LEU A 441 -13.71 16.05 2.19
C LEU A 441 -14.22 15.44 0.87
N LYS A 442 -15.00 16.21 0.06
CA LYS A 442 -15.63 15.75 -1.19
C LYS A 442 -16.62 14.58 -0.99
N VAL A 443 -17.19 14.47 0.19
CA VAL A 443 -18.23 13.50 0.56
C VAL A 443 -19.49 14.24 0.99
N ASP A 444 -20.65 13.60 0.82
CA ASP A 444 -21.93 14.21 1.19
C ASP A 444 -22.18 14.16 2.71
N SER A 445 -21.64 13.13 3.38
CA SER A 445 -21.73 12.97 4.85
C SER A 445 -20.46 12.37 5.44
N LEU A 446 -20.27 12.46 6.77
CA LEU A 446 -19.24 11.68 7.47
C LEU A 446 -19.52 10.18 7.42
N TYR A 447 -20.78 9.79 7.30
CA TYR A 447 -21.16 8.39 7.15
C TYR A 447 -20.56 7.80 5.88
N ASP A 448 -20.74 8.46 4.72
CA ASP A 448 -20.21 8.03 3.43
C ASP A 448 -18.66 7.95 3.41
N PHE A 449 -18.02 8.75 4.27
CA PHE A 449 -16.57 8.71 4.45
C PHE A 449 -16.10 7.54 5.34
N ALA A 450 -16.79 7.31 6.44
CA ALA A 450 -16.35 6.39 7.50
C ALA A 450 -16.78 4.94 7.26
N GLU A 451 -17.98 4.74 6.70
CA GLU A 451 -18.53 3.40 6.46
C GLU A 451 -17.57 2.50 5.70
N PRO A 452 -17.01 2.92 4.55
CA PRO A 452 -16.08 2.08 3.81
C PRO A 452 -14.74 1.82 4.52
N LEU A 453 -14.38 2.58 5.55
CA LEU A 453 -13.18 2.35 6.37
C LEU A 453 -13.42 1.30 7.46
N ILE A 454 -14.69 1.07 7.83
CA ILE A 454 -15.09 0.19 8.93
C ILE A 454 -15.62 -1.14 8.40
N HIS A 455 -16.27 -1.12 7.24
CA HIS A 455 -16.94 -2.27 6.67
C HIS A 455 -15.97 -3.31 6.10
N ASN A 456 -16.32 -4.58 6.26
CA ASN A 456 -15.59 -5.70 5.68
C ASN A 456 -15.64 -5.68 4.16
N ARG A 457 -14.47 -5.75 3.50
CA ARG A 457 -14.33 -5.72 2.03
C ARG A 457 -14.51 -7.06 1.33
N GLY A 458 -14.59 -8.16 2.08
CA GLY A 458 -14.93 -9.49 1.56
C GLY A 458 -13.78 -10.30 0.97
N ILE A 459 -12.61 -9.73 0.63
CA ILE A 459 -11.45 -10.49 0.13
C ILE A 459 -10.41 -10.57 1.25
N ASN A 460 -10.03 -11.79 1.62
CA ASN A 460 -8.96 -12.01 2.59
C ASN A 460 -7.61 -11.70 1.92
N ALA A 461 -6.87 -10.76 2.48
CA ALA A 461 -5.58 -10.35 1.93
C ALA A 461 -4.43 -11.30 2.29
N TYR A 462 -4.57 -12.12 3.31
CA TYR A 462 -3.51 -13.01 3.79
C TYR A 462 -3.44 -14.34 3.03
N GLU A 463 -4.60 -14.93 2.75
CA GLU A 463 -4.67 -16.16 1.96
C GLU A 463 -5.96 -16.15 1.14
N THR A 464 -5.82 -16.24 -0.18
CA THR A 464 -6.97 -16.30 -1.07
C THR A 464 -6.61 -16.94 -2.40
N GLU A 465 -7.62 -17.49 -3.05
CA GLU A 465 -7.55 -17.98 -4.42
C GLU A 465 -8.48 -17.13 -5.28
N LEU A 466 -7.90 -16.50 -6.28
CA LEU A 466 -8.57 -15.57 -7.19
C LEU A 466 -8.79 -16.27 -8.54
N PRO A 467 -10.02 -16.34 -9.05
CA PRO A 467 -10.28 -16.96 -10.34
C PRO A 467 -9.67 -16.13 -11.49
N ILE A 468 -9.05 -16.80 -12.45
CA ILE A 468 -8.71 -16.22 -13.75
C ILE A 468 -9.98 -16.22 -14.58
N MET A 469 -10.49 -15.02 -14.86
CA MET A 469 -11.76 -14.84 -15.57
C MET A 469 -11.55 -14.91 -17.10
N PRO A 470 -12.55 -15.35 -17.87
CA PRO A 470 -12.51 -15.22 -19.33
C PRO A 470 -12.24 -13.76 -19.73
N PHE A 471 -11.41 -13.60 -20.74
CA PHE A 471 -11.16 -12.31 -21.37
C PHE A 471 -12.12 -12.10 -22.55
N TYR A 472 -12.74 -10.93 -22.61
CA TYR A 472 -13.62 -10.53 -23.69
C TYR A 472 -12.98 -9.41 -24.50
N ASP A 473 -12.64 -9.68 -25.76
CA ASP A 473 -12.19 -8.66 -26.69
C ASP A 473 -13.36 -7.81 -27.23
N GLU A 474 -13.05 -6.80 -28.05
CA GLU A 474 -14.08 -5.89 -28.57
C GLU A 474 -15.15 -6.62 -29.40
N GLY A 475 -14.77 -7.62 -30.19
CA GLY A 475 -15.69 -8.38 -31.05
C GLY A 475 -16.64 -9.27 -30.24
N GLU A 476 -16.15 -9.96 -29.24
CA GLU A 476 -16.96 -10.83 -28.37
C GLU A 476 -17.92 -10.01 -27.50
N TRP A 477 -17.52 -8.83 -27.02
CA TRP A 477 -18.38 -7.95 -26.24
C TRP A 477 -19.56 -7.41 -27.05
N ILE A 478 -19.32 -7.02 -28.30
CA ILE A 478 -20.37 -6.58 -29.23
C ILE A 478 -21.37 -7.71 -29.47
N CYS A 479 -20.92 -8.95 -29.71
CA CYS A 479 -21.77 -10.11 -29.91
C CYS A 479 -22.66 -10.42 -28.70
N ARG A 480 -22.14 -10.29 -27.45
CA ARG A 480 -22.93 -10.50 -26.23
C ARG A 480 -24.02 -9.45 -26.05
N LYS A 481 -23.72 -8.16 -26.19
CA LYS A 481 -24.77 -7.11 -26.10
C LYS A 481 -25.89 -7.29 -27.12
N THR A 482 -25.58 -7.79 -28.28
CA THR A 482 -26.61 -8.04 -29.32
C THR A 482 -27.49 -9.23 -28.97
N SER A 483 -26.95 -10.25 -28.25
CA SER A 483 -27.71 -11.42 -27.79
C SER A 483 -28.56 -11.20 -26.54
N GLU A 484 -28.24 -10.16 -25.72
CA GLU A 484 -29.03 -9.77 -24.54
C GLU A 484 -30.17 -8.79 -24.87
N ILE A 485 -30.20 -8.26 -26.10
CA ILE A 485 -31.24 -7.33 -26.59
C ILE A 485 -32.29 -8.05 -27.48
N ILE A 486 -32.04 -9.31 -27.88
CA ILE A 486 -32.95 -10.19 -28.60
C ILE A 486 -33.59 -11.18 -27.63
#